data_39607ec75f43be4a66d5311044825990
#
_entry.id   39607ec75f43be4a66d5311044825990
#
_cell.length_a   1.000
_cell.length_b   1.000
_cell.length_c   1.000
_cell.angle_alpha   90.00
_cell.angle_beta   90.00
_cell.angle_gamma   90.00
#
_symmetry.space_group_name_H-M   'P 1'
#
loop_
_entity.id
_entity.type
_entity.pdbx_description
1 polymer ?
#
loop_
_entity_poly.entity_id
_entity_poly.type
_entity_poly.pdbx_seq_one_letter_code
_entity_poly.pdbx_strand_id
1 'polypeptide(L)'
;MDSQGHDIQSPGAGRTVEGLAGRRILLGITGSIAAYKAAVLCRLLKCAGAEVRVVMTPLAKQFITPLTMATLSKNPILVEFFDPENGAWNSHVSLGEWADCYLIAPATANTLAKMACGIADNLLLTTYLSARCPVVVSPAMDLDMYAHPATQENLRRLAERGVRIVQPAEGELASGLTGKGRMAEPADIAAFVGQLLGVRRPAAVGGQILLSLIHI
;
A
#
# COMPACT_ATOMS: atom_id res chain seq x y z
N MET A 1 16.36 52.05 -4.45
CA MET A 1 15.96 51.15 -3.34
C MET A 1 15.05 50.11 -3.96
N ASP A 2 15.68 49.08 -4.53
CA ASP A 2 14.99 48.00 -5.23
C ASP A 2 14.73 46.87 -4.26
N SER A 3 13.42 46.65 -3.98
CA SER A 3 12.94 45.49 -3.25
C SER A 3 12.81 44.32 -4.22
N GLN A 4 13.80 43.46 -4.31
CA GLN A 4 13.73 42.18 -4.98
C GLN A 4 12.84 41.26 -4.14
N GLY A 5 11.61 40.98 -4.63
CA GLY A 5 10.76 39.92 -4.13
C GLY A 5 11.41 38.58 -4.39
N HIS A 6 11.71 37.81 -3.33
CA HIS A 6 12.09 36.41 -3.43
C HIS A 6 10.82 35.61 -3.71
N ASP A 7 10.65 35.25 -4.97
CA ASP A 7 9.70 34.19 -5.35
C ASP A 7 10.17 32.87 -4.75
N ILE A 8 9.52 32.45 -3.68
CA ILE A 8 9.66 31.09 -3.15
C ILE A 8 8.95 30.17 -4.15
N GLN A 9 9.72 29.61 -5.07
CA GLN A 9 9.25 28.54 -5.93
C GLN A 9 8.88 27.35 -5.07
N SER A 10 7.58 27.03 -5.06
CA SER A 10 7.04 25.80 -4.47
C SER A 10 7.69 24.58 -5.12
N PRO A 11 8.26 23.62 -4.35
CA PRO A 11 8.88 22.44 -4.92
C PRO A 11 7.82 21.50 -5.50
N GLY A 12 7.95 21.21 -6.77
CA GLY A 12 7.38 20.04 -7.42
C GLY A 12 5.92 20.21 -7.91
N ALA A 13 5.78 20.50 -9.19
CA ALA A 13 4.54 20.23 -9.93
C ALA A 13 4.19 18.74 -9.74
N GLY A 14 3.25 18.46 -8.82
CA GLY A 14 2.82 17.11 -8.48
C GLY A 14 2.28 16.42 -9.73
N ARG A 15 2.81 15.24 -10.06
CA ARG A 15 2.16 14.32 -10.99
C ARG A 15 0.72 14.17 -10.53
N THR A 16 -0.22 14.58 -11.35
CA THR A 16 -1.65 14.40 -11.11
C THR A 16 -1.91 12.89 -11.07
N VAL A 17 -2.39 12.39 -9.94
CA VAL A 17 -2.77 10.98 -9.82
C VAL A 17 -4.17 10.85 -10.40
N GLU A 18 -4.25 10.27 -11.60
CA GLU A 18 -5.52 10.03 -12.30
C GLU A 18 -6.10 8.65 -11.95
N GLY A 19 -7.39 8.46 -12.20
CA GLY A 19 -8.06 7.15 -12.08
C GLY A 19 -8.48 6.75 -10.67
N LEU A 20 -8.34 7.63 -9.66
CA LEU A 20 -8.69 7.33 -8.27
C LEU A 20 -10.01 7.95 -7.79
N ALA A 21 -10.64 8.84 -8.56
CA ALA A 21 -11.89 9.47 -8.16
C ALA A 21 -12.99 8.43 -7.90
N GLY A 22 -13.55 8.44 -6.68
CA GLY A 22 -14.58 7.50 -6.23
C GLY A 22 -14.10 6.06 -5.99
N ARG A 23 -12.80 5.79 -6.10
CA ARG A 23 -12.23 4.46 -5.82
C ARG A 23 -12.05 4.24 -4.33
N ARG A 24 -12.28 3.01 -3.89
CA ARG A 24 -12.19 2.58 -2.50
C ARG A 24 -10.87 1.84 -2.29
N ILE A 25 -9.95 2.47 -1.57
CA ILE A 25 -8.62 1.93 -1.29
C ILE A 25 -8.55 1.48 0.16
N LEU A 26 -8.26 0.20 0.38
CA LEU A 26 -7.87 -0.29 1.70
C LEU A 26 -6.35 -0.16 1.81
N LEU A 27 -5.87 0.70 2.70
CA LEU A 27 -4.44 0.91 2.95
C LEU A 27 -4.00 0.10 4.16
N GLY A 28 -3.18 -0.93 3.92
CA GLY A 28 -2.52 -1.73 4.94
C GLY A 28 -1.19 -1.13 5.33
N ILE A 29 -0.95 -0.92 6.64
CA ILE A 29 0.32 -0.36 7.14
C ILE A 29 0.98 -1.37 8.07
N THR A 30 2.23 -1.72 7.79
CA THR A 30 3.00 -2.65 8.61
C THR A 30 4.13 -1.95 9.38
N GLY A 31 4.66 -2.62 10.40
CA GLY A 31 5.66 -2.05 11.32
C GLY A 31 7.03 -1.88 10.67
N SER A 32 7.29 -0.71 10.11
CA SER A 32 8.54 -0.31 9.48
C SER A 32 8.78 1.17 9.72
N ILE A 33 10.06 1.59 9.76
CA ILE A 33 10.40 3.01 9.78
C ILE A 33 9.78 3.75 8.60
N ALA A 34 9.60 3.10 7.45
CA ALA A 34 8.96 3.68 6.27
C ALA A 34 7.46 3.97 6.45
N ALA A 35 6.84 3.59 7.59
CA ALA A 35 5.43 3.87 7.87
C ALA A 35 5.11 5.38 7.87
N TYR A 36 6.09 6.27 8.13
CA TYR A 36 5.88 7.71 8.01
C TYR A 36 5.43 8.12 6.60
N LYS A 37 5.89 7.43 5.57
CA LYS A 37 5.49 7.67 4.18
C LYS A 37 4.01 7.34 3.92
N ALA A 38 3.41 6.44 4.72
CA ALA A 38 2.00 6.09 4.61
C ALA A 38 1.08 7.30 4.87
N ALA A 39 1.50 8.25 5.71
CA ALA A 39 0.76 9.50 5.92
C ALA A 39 0.67 10.34 4.64
N VAL A 40 1.81 10.51 3.96
CA VAL A 40 1.87 11.23 2.67
C VAL A 40 1.07 10.48 1.61
N LEU A 41 1.23 9.15 1.54
CA LEU A 41 0.51 8.29 0.60
C LEU A 41 -1.01 8.39 0.80
N CYS A 42 -1.49 8.26 2.04
CA CYS A 42 -2.91 8.42 2.37
C CYS A 42 -3.45 9.78 1.89
N ARG A 43 -2.70 10.86 2.14
CA ARG A 43 -3.07 12.21 1.70
C ARG A 43 -3.13 12.30 0.17
N LEU A 44 -2.17 11.77 -0.56
CA LEU A 44 -2.16 11.76 -2.03
C LEU A 44 -3.36 11.00 -2.60
N LEU A 45 -3.67 9.82 -2.07
CA LEU A 45 -4.84 9.03 -2.48
C LEU A 45 -6.15 9.79 -2.24
N LYS A 46 -6.29 10.44 -1.07
CA LYS A 46 -7.45 11.28 -0.74
C LYS A 46 -7.57 12.50 -1.66
N CYS A 47 -6.46 13.20 -1.92
CA CYS A 47 -6.44 14.35 -2.83
C CYS A 47 -6.79 13.96 -4.28
N ALA A 48 -6.48 12.72 -4.68
CA ALA A 48 -6.87 12.16 -5.97
C ALA A 48 -8.34 11.67 -6.02
N GLY A 49 -9.11 11.91 -4.95
CA GLY A 49 -10.53 11.60 -4.89
C GLY A 49 -10.88 10.18 -4.43
N ALA A 50 -9.91 9.40 -3.92
CA ALA A 50 -10.19 8.08 -3.38
C ALA A 50 -10.86 8.15 -1.99
N GLU A 51 -11.72 7.18 -1.69
CA GLU A 51 -12.09 6.83 -0.32
C GLU A 51 -11.01 5.89 0.24
N VAL A 52 -10.43 6.24 1.38
CA VAL A 52 -9.34 5.46 1.98
C VAL A 52 -9.77 4.96 3.35
N ARG A 53 -9.76 3.65 3.57
CA ARG A 53 -9.80 3.01 4.90
C ARG A 53 -8.43 2.46 5.21
N VAL A 54 -8.07 2.45 6.48
CA VAL A 54 -6.74 2.03 6.91
C VAL A 54 -6.85 0.85 7.88
N VAL A 55 -6.07 -0.20 7.60
CA VAL A 55 -5.82 -1.30 8.52
C VAL A 55 -4.34 -1.33 8.88
N MET A 56 -4.02 -1.45 10.16
CA MET A 56 -2.65 -1.45 10.64
C MET A 56 -2.34 -2.77 11.35
N THR A 57 -1.09 -3.24 11.21
CA THR A 57 -0.63 -4.28 12.14
C THR A 57 -0.43 -3.70 13.55
N PRO A 58 -0.54 -4.51 14.63
CA PRO A 58 -0.27 -4.02 15.98
C PRO A 58 1.07 -3.32 16.12
N LEU A 59 2.12 -3.83 15.46
CA LEU A 59 3.45 -3.24 15.47
C LEU A 59 3.53 -1.89 14.74
N ALA A 60 2.71 -1.66 13.73
CA ALA A 60 2.72 -0.40 12.98
C ALA A 60 2.39 0.81 13.86
N LYS A 61 1.62 0.63 14.95
CA LYS A 61 1.28 1.69 15.91
C LYS A 61 2.50 2.33 16.58
N GLN A 62 3.62 1.61 16.63
CA GLN A 62 4.87 2.13 17.21
C GLN A 62 5.62 3.08 16.25
N PHE A 63 5.31 3.05 14.96
CA PHE A 63 5.97 3.87 13.93
C PHE A 63 5.12 5.04 13.47
N ILE A 64 3.81 4.86 13.47
CA ILE A 64 2.84 5.92 13.13
C ILE A 64 1.57 5.70 13.95
N THR A 65 1.02 6.79 14.51
CA THR A 65 -0.14 6.65 15.39
C THR A 65 -1.45 6.42 14.63
N PRO A 66 -2.38 5.62 15.16
CA PRO A 66 -3.73 5.51 14.63
C PRO A 66 -4.43 6.87 14.52
N LEU A 67 -4.20 7.77 15.47
CA LEU A 67 -4.78 9.13 15.46
C LEU A 67 -4.36 9.92 14.22
N THR A 68 -3.06 9.87 13.86
CA THR A 68 -2.56 10.51 12.64
C THR A 68 -3.27 9.96 11.40
N MET A 69 -3.35 8.64 11.29
CA MET A 69 -3.96 8.00 10.13
C MET A 69 -5.48 8.21 10.06
N ALA A 70 -6.18 8.22 11.19
CA ALA A 70 -7.61 8.53 11.25
C ALA A 70 -7.89 9.96 10.78
N THR A 71 -7.08 10.92 11.23
CA THR A 71 -7.18 12.33 10.80
C THR A 71 -6.99 12.50 9.31
N LEU A 72 -6.02 11.79 8.70
CA LEU A 72 -5.72 11.88 7.28
C LEU A 72 -6.73 11.14 6.40
N SER A 73 -7.13 9.94 6.79
CA SER A 73 -8.08 9.12 6.03
C SER A 73 -9.53 9.59 6.18
N LYS A 74 -9.83 10.32 7.27
CA LYS A 74 -11.20 10.67 7.71
C LYS A 74 -12.06 9.44 8.04
N ASN A 75 -11.43 8.36 8.42
CA ASN A 75 -12.07 7.10 8.81
C ASN A 75 -11.42 6.53 10.07
N PRO A 76 -12.14 5.74 10.88
CA PRO A 76 -11.55 4.97 11.98
C PRO A 76 -10.45 4.03 11.48
N ILE A 77 -9.43 3.81 12.33
CA ILE A 77 -8.33 2.91 12.02
C ILE A 77 -8.61 1.54 12.61
N LEU A 78 -8.43 0.52 11.80
CA LEU A 78 -8.67 -0.86 12.16
C LEU A 78 -7.33 -1.54 12.48
N VAL A 79 -7.22 -2.15 13.65
CA VAL A 79 -6.00 -2.86 14.07
C VAL A 79 -6.34 -4.27 14.49
N GLU A 80 -7.31 -4.41 15.38
CA GLU A 80 -7.74 -5.67 15.97
C GLU A 80 -9.02 -6.19 15.30
N PHE A 81 -9.31 -7.46 15.45
CA PHE A 81 -10.52 -8.08 14.91
C PHE A 81 -11.81 -7.53 15.54
N PHE A 82 -11.72 -7.03 16.75
CA PHE A 82 -12.84 -6.45 17.47
C PHE A 82 -12.37 -5.26 18.32
N ASP A 83 -13.27 -4.36 18.57
CA ASP A 83 -13.05 -3.26 19.49
C ASP A 83 -13.08 -3.82 20.93
N PRO A 84 -12.00 -3.69 21.71
CA PRO A 84 -11.94 -4.24 23.06
C PRO A 84 -12.87 -3.53 24.05
N GLU A 85 -13.34 -2.31 23.76
CA GLU A 85 -14.18 -1.54 24.65
C GLU A 85 -15.66 -1.89 24.49
N ASN A 86 -16.11 -2.18 23.26
CA ASN A 86 -17.52 -2.41 22.98
C ASN A 86 -17.81 -3.75 22.27
N GLY A 87 -16.78 -4.53 21.93
CA GLY A 87 -16.90 -5.82 21.26
C GLY A 87 -17.34 -5.74 19.79
N ALA A 88 -17.40 -4.54 19.20
CA ALA A 88 -17.77 -4.39 17.79
C ALA A 88 -16.76 -5.11 16.87
N TRP A 89 -17.28 -5.95 15.99
CA TRP A 89 -16.47 -6.79 15.12
C TRP A 89 -16.00 -6.04 13.88
N ASN A 90 -14.69 -6.06 13.61
CA ASN A 90 -14.09 -5.57 12.40
C ASN A 90 -14.04 -6.69 11.35
N SER A 91 -15.07 -6.77 10.51
CA SER A 91 -15.19 -7.84 9.54
C SER A 91 -14.16 -7.73 8.41
N HIS A 92 -13.19 -8.65 8.39
CA HIS A 92 -12.20 -8.79 7.32
C HIS A 92 -12.86 -9.08 5.96
N VAL A 93 -13.98 -9.81 5.96
CA VAL A 93 -14.75 -10.10 4.74
C VAL A 93 -15.33 -8.82 4.16
N SER A 94 -16.00 -8.02 4.99
CA SER A 94 -16.56 -6.73 4.56
C SER A 94 -15.50 -5.77 4.05
N LEU A 95 -14.30 -5.76 4.65
CA LEU A 95 -13.17 -4.96 4.18
C LEU A 95 -12.67 -5.43 2.81
N GLY A 96 -12.54 -6.75 2.62
CA GLY A 96 -12.13 -7.35 1.36
C GLY A 96 -13.13 -7.15 0.21
N GLU A 97 -14.42 -7.11 0.53
CA GLU A 97 -15.50 -6.83 -0.43
C GLU A 97 -15.66 -5.34 -0.74
N TRP A 98 -15.42 -4.49 0.25
CA TRP A 98 -15.54 -3.04 0.09
C TRP A 98 -14.48 -2.47 -0.83
N ALA A 99 -13.25 -2.96 -0.77
CA ALA A 99 -12.12 -2.37 -1.46
C ALA A 99 -12.13 -2.64 -2.98
N ASP A 100 -11.81 -1.60 -3.76
CA ASP A 100 -11.47 -1.74 -5.18
C ASP A 100 -9.98 -2.06 -5.39
N CYS A 101 -9.14 -1.77 -4.37
CA CYS A 101 -7.75 -2.17 -4.28
C CYS A 101 -7.32 -2.30 -2.82
N TYR A 102 -6.55 -3.34 -2.51
CA TYR A 102 -5.89 -3.50 -1.22
C TYR A 102 -4.40 -3.18 -1.39
N LEU A 103 -3.97 -2.04 -0.90
CA LEU A 103 -2.61 -1.53 -0.97
C LEU A 103 -1.91 -1.70 0.39
N ILE A 104 -0.84 -2.52 0.46
CA ILE A 104 -0.03 -2.70 1.67
C ILE A 104 1.28 -1.94 1.51
N ALA A 105 1.40 -0.82 2.21
CA ALA A 105 2.53 0.10 2.10
C ALA A 105 2.79 0.85 3.43
N PRO A 106 3.95 0.62 4.08
CA PRO A 106 5.00 -0.31 3.71
C PRO A 106 4.62 -1.78 3.92
N ALA A 107 5.22 -2.69 3.13
CA ALA A 107 5.13 -4.15 3.32
C ALA A 107 6.49 -4.68 3.80
N THR A 108 6.56 -5.09 5.08
CA THR A 108 7.78 -5.64 5.68
C THR A 108 8.05 -7.07 5.21
N ALA A 109 9.30 -7.52 5.32
CA ALA A 109 9.69 -8.92 5.03
C ALA A 109 8.85 -9.92 5.82
N ASN A 110 8.55 -9.65 7.10
CA ASN A 110 7.69 -10.48 7.93
C ASN A 110 6.27 -10.61 7.33
N THR A 111 5.67 -9.48 6.93
CA THR A 111 4.33 -9.48 6.33
C THR A 111 4.31 -10.20 4.99
N LEU A 112 5.30 -9.94 4.12
CA LEU A 112 5.43 -10.63 2.82
C LEU A 112 5.58 -12.14 2.99
N ALA A 113 6.40 -12.59 3.95
CA ALA A 113 6.57 -14.01 4.25
C ALA A 113 5.24 -14.65 4.72
N LYS A 114 4.53 -14.00 5.64
CA LYS A 114 3.22 -14.47 6.11
C LYS A 114 2.19 -14.53 4.99
N MET A 115 2.13 -13.52 4.14
CA MET A 115 1.27 -13.51 2.94
C MET A 115 1.60 -14.68 2.02
N ALA A 116 2.89 -14.92 1.74
CA ALA A 116 3.35 -16.01 0.88
C ALA A 116 3.07 -17.41 1.46
N CYS A 117 3.01 -17.53 2.79
CA CYS A 117 2.68 -18.79 3.48
C CYS A 117 1.20 -18.94 3.83
N GLY A 118 0.35 -17.92 3.60
CA GLY A 118 -1.06 -17.97 3.95
C GLY A 118 -1.35 -17.85 5.44
N ILE A 119 -0.45 -17.23 6.22
CA ILE A 119 -0.64 -17.01 7.66
C ILE A 119 -1.56 -15.80 7.86
N ALA A 120 -2.57 -15.96 8.73
CA ALA A 120 -3.59 -14.94 9.01
C ALA A 120 -3.71 -14.67 10.52
N ASP A 121 -2.61 -14.21 11.12
CA ASP A 121 -2.50 -13.99 12.56
C ASP A 121 -2.88 -12.57 13.03
N ASN A 122 -3.35 -11.72 12.12
CA ASN A 122 -3.85 -10.39 12.42
C ASN A 122 -4.88 -9.94 11.37
N LEU A 123 -5.62 -8.87 11.66
CA LEU A 123 -6.70 -8.38 10.80
C LEU A 123 -6.21 -8.07 9.37
N LEU A 124 -5.02 -7.46 9.21
CA LEU A 124 -4.45 -7.11 7.91
C LEU A 124 -4.27 -8.35 7.04
N LEU A 125 -3.65 -9.41 7.57
CA LEU A 125 -3.36 -10.65 6.85
C LEU A 125 -4.63 -11.46 6.59
N THR A 126 -5.57 -11.49 7.52
CA THR A 126 -6.86 -12.16 7.32
C THR A 126 -7.67 -11.46 6.24
N THR A 127 -7.64 -10.13 6.20
CA THR A 127 -8.26 -9.35 5.12
C THR A 127 -7.59 -9.63 3.78
N TYR A 128 -6.26 -9.82 3.74
CA TYR A 128 -5.56 -10.20 2.52
C TYR A 128 -6.09 -11.51 1.94
N LEU A 129 -6.28 -12.53 2.77
CA LEU A 129 -6.82 -13.82 2.32
C LEU A 129 -8.30 -13.75 1.88
N SER A 130 -9.04 -12.73 2.33
CA SER A 130 -10.44 -12.51 1.98
C SER A 130 -10.63 -11.51 0.84
N ALA A 131 -9.56 -10.82 0.40
CA ALA A 131 -9.64 -9.77 -0.60
C ALA A 131 -10.03 -10.32 -1.97
N ARG A 132 -11.06 -9.71 -2.59
CA ARG A 132 -11.52 -10.02 -3.95
C ARG A 132 -11.03 -9.00 -4.98
N CYS A 133 -10.41 -7.93 -4.52
CA CYS A 133 -9.83 -6.88 -5.36
C CYS A 133 -8.35 -7.16 -5.64
N PRO A 134 -7.73 -6.44 -6.60
CA PRO A 134 -6.29 -6.44 -6.76
C PRO A 134 -5.57 -6.08 -5.48
N VAL A 135 -4.52 -6.85 -5.14
CA VAL A 135 -3.63 -6.59 -4.01
C VAL A 135 -2.32 -6.03 -4.53
N VAL A 136 -1.89 -4.92 -3.94
CA VAL A 136 -0.64 -4.23 -4.27
C VAL A 136 0.22 -4.17 -3.02
N VAL A 137 1.50 -4.48 -3.14
CA VAL A 137 2.47 -4.36 -2.03
C VAL A 137 3.61 -3.45 -2.42
N SER A 138 4.05 -2.60 -1.47
CA SER A 138 5.27 -1.80 -1.60
C SER A 138 6.26 -2.24 -0.53
N PRO A 139 7.25 -3.08 -0.88
CA PRO A 139 8.25 -3.59 0.05
C PRO A 139 9.08 -2.48 0.68
N ALA A 140 9.42 -2.65 1.97
CA ALA A 140 10.31 -1.76 2.71
C ALA A 140 11.12 -2.55 3.74
N MET A 141 12.43 -2.65 3.52
CA MET A 141 13.36 -3.38 4.38
C MET A 141 14.79 -2.98 4.05
N ASP A 142 15.75 -3.46 4.84
CA ASP A 142 17.16 -3.25 4.56
C ASP A 142 17.61 -4.00 3.30
N LEU A 143 18.75 -3.57 2.72
CA LEU A 143 19.32 -4.08 1.50
C LEU A 143 19.51 -5.61 1.53
N ASP A 144 20.18 -6.11 2.57
CA ASP A 144 20.48 -7.54 2.71
C ASP A 144 19.19 -8.36 2.91
N MET A 145 18.23 -7.83 3.65
CA MET A 145 16.91 -8.45 3.80
C MET A 145 16.17 -8.53 2.47
N TYR A 146 16.26 -7.47 1.65
CA TYR A 146 15.62 -7.48 0.33
C TYR A 146 16.30 -8.46 -0.62
N ALA A 147 17.64 -8.49 -0.64
CA ALA A 147 18.43 -9.41 -1.47
C ALA A 147 18.35 -10.87 -1.02
N HIS A 148 17.93 -11.13 0.23
CA HIS A 148 17.92 -12.48 0.81
C HIS A 148 17.05 -13.43 -0.04
N PRO A 149 17.56 -14.66 -0.35
CA PRO A 149 16.83 -15.61 -1.19
C PRO A 149 15.40 -15.91 -0.72
N ALA A 150 15.17 -16.01 0.59
CA ALA A 150 13.83 -16.22 1.14
C ALA A 150 12.88 -15.05 0.84
N THR A 151 13.36 -13.82 0.88
CA THR A 151 12.56 -12.64 0.55
C THR A 151 12.22 -12.62 -0.95
N GLN A 152 13.20 -12.88 -1.80
CA GLN A 152 13.00 -12.94 -3.24
C GLN A 152 12.04 -14.07 -3.62
N GLU A 153 12.15 -15.23 -2.99
CA GLU A 153 11.23 -16.36 -3.20
C GLU A 153 9.80 -16.00 -2.75
N ASN A 154 9.63 -15.33 -1.61
CA ASN A 154 8.31 -14.87 -1.16
C ASN A 154 7.69 -13.87 -2.14
N LEU A 155 8.47 -12.92 -2.64
CA LEU A 155 8.01 -11.95 -3.64
C LEU A 155 7.59 -12.64 -4.94
N ARG A 156 8.39 -13.62 -5.42
CA ARG A 156 8.08 -14.42 -6.61
C ARG A 156 6.74 -15.16 -6.43
N ARG A 157 6.56 -15.87 -5.31
CA ARG A 157 5.30 -16.59 -4.99
C ARG A 157 4.10 -15.65 -4.95
N LEU A 158 4.25 -14.48 -4.34
CA LEU A 158 3.19 -13.49 -4.29
C LEU A 158 2.83 -12.97 -5.68
N ALA A 159 3.83 -12.67 -6.51
CA ALA A 159 3.61 -12.24 -7.89
C ALA A 159 2.88 -13.31 -8.73
N GLU A 160 3.27 -14.59 -8.61
CA GLU A 160 2.59 -15.72 -9.27
C GLU A 160 1.13 -15.88 -8.85
N ARG A 161 0.79 -15.49 -7.61
CA ARG A 161 -0.59 -15.45 -7.11
C ARG A 161 -1.35 -14.18 -7.49
N GLY A 162 -0.75 -13.31 -8.32
CA GLY A 162 -1.40 -12.11 -8.83
C GLY A 162 -1.24 -10.85 -7.96
N VAL A 163 -0.45 -10.91 -6.87
CA VAL A 163 -0.11 -9.72 -6.09
C VAL A 163 0.80 -8.81 -6.92
N ARG A 164 0.46 -7.54 -7.00
CA ARG A 164 1.25 -6.54 -7.72
C ARG A 164 2.32 -5.97 -6.80
N ILE A 165 3.56 -5.96 -7.24
CA ILE A 165 4.70 -5.48 -6.45
C ILE A 165 5.18 -4.17 -7.03
N VAL A 166 5.04 -3.08 -6.24
CA VAL A 166 5.71 -1.81 -6.56
C VAL A 166 7.16 -1.97 -6.15
N GLN A 167 8.06 -1.92 -7.11
CA GLN A 167 9.49 -2.15 -6.86
C GLN A 167 10.02 -1.12 -5.85
N PRO A 168 10.82 -1.55 -4.87
CA PRO A 168 11.46 -0.62 -3.95
C PRO A 168 12.43 0.30 -4.69
N ALA A 169 12.53 1.53 -4.20
CA ALA A 169 13.49 2.50 -4.71
C ALA A 169 14.92 2.16 -4.25
N GLU A 170 15.89 2.66 -4.99
CA GLU A 170 17.29 2.70 -4.58
C GLU A 170 17.57 4.01 -3.83
N GLY A 171 18.44 3.95 -2.83
CA GLY A 171 18.85 5.11 -2.06
C GLY A 171 19.37 4.74 -0.68
N GLU A 172 19.61 5.76 0.13
CA GLU A 172 20.03 5.58 1.52
C GLU A 172 18.91 4.95 2.35
N LEU A 173 19.26 3.93 3.09
CA LEU A 173 18.39 3.16 3.99
C LEU A 173 18.55 3.64 5.44
N ALA A 174 17.66 3.24 6.33
CA ALA A 174 17.74 3.60 7.74
C ALA A 174 19.01 3.08 8.44
N SER A 175 19.63 2.05 7.89
CA SER A 175 20.93 1.51 8.32
C SER A 175 22.13 2.38 7.90
N GLY A 176 21.94 3.40 7.07
CA GLY A 176 23.02 4.19 6.45
C GLY A 176 23.62 3.55 5.20
N LEU A 177 23.21 2.34 4.83
CA LEU A 177 23.61 1.69 3.59
C LEU A 177 22.84 2.28 2.41
N THR A 178 23.44 2.26 1.23
CA THR A 178 22.79 2.68 -0.01
C THR A 178 22.51 1.47 -0.89
N GLY A 179 21.25 1.29 -1.31
CA GLY A 179 20.88 0.18 -2.16
C GLY A 179 19.36 0.05 -2.35
N LYS A 180 18.95 -1.10 -2.90
CA LYS A 180 17.56 -1.42 -3.18
C LYS A 180 16.90 -2.01 -1.92
N GLY A 181 15.78 -1.44 -1.50
CA GLY A 181 15.04 -1.88 -0.30
C GLY A 181 14.15 -0.77 0.28
N ARG A 182 14.44 0.46 -0.08
CA ARG A 182 13.66 1.64 0.32
C ARG A 182 12.26 1.58 -0.27
N MET A 183 11.24 1.80 0.55
CA MET A 183 9.86 1.93 0.07
C MET A 183 9.81 2.95 -1.09
N ALA A 184 9.15 2.58 -2.17
CA ALA A 184 8.90 3.49 -3.30
C ALA A 184 8.31 4.83 -2.82
N GLU A 185 8.49 5.88 -3.61
CA GLU A 185 7.94 7.18 -3.22
C GLU A 185 6.41 7.17 -3.26
N PRO A 186 5.75 7.83 -2.29
CA PRO A 186 4.29 7.83 -2.21
C PRO A 186 3.58 8.25 -3.50
N ALA A 187 4.18 9.18 -4.25
CA ALA A 187 3.63 9.63 -5.53
C ALA A 187 3.66 8.53 -6.61
N ASP A 188 4.74 7.74 -6.65
CA ASP A 188 4.88 6.64 -7.60
C ASP A 188 3.92 5.49 -7.27
N ILE A 189 3.76 5.18 -5.97
CA ILE A 189 2.78 4.19 -5.51
C ILE A 189 1.36 4.63 -5.87
N ALA A 190 1.00 5.87 -5.60
CA ALA A 190 -0.32 6.41 -5.92
C ALA A 190 -0.59 6.40 -7.42
N ALA A 191 0.40 6.77 -8.25
CA ALA A 191 0.31 6.71 -9.71
C ALA A 191 0.14 5.28 -10.21
N PHE A 192 0.88 4.31 -9.65
CA PHE A 192 0.76 2.88 -9.98
C PHE A 192 -0.67 2.37 -9.70
N VAL A 193 -1.22 2.68 -8.52
CA VAL A 193 -2.59 2.29 -8.16
C VAL A 193 -3.61 2.97 -9.07
N GLY A 194 -3.42 4.24 -9.42
CA GLY A 194 -4.26 4.96 -10.36
C GLY A 194 -4.29 4.31 -11.74
N GLN A 195 -3.14 3.93 -12.29
CA GLN A 195 -3.03 3.22 -13.56
C GLN A 195 -3.71 1.85 -13.48
N LEU A 196 -3.50 1.09 -12.40
CA LEU A 196 -4.11 -0.22 -12.20
C LEU A 196 -5.65 -0.15 -12.19
N LEU A 197 -6.23 0.87 -11.56
CA LEU A 197 -7.68 1.05 -11.43
C LEU A 197 -8.29 1.87 -12.57
N GLY A 198 -7.50 2.70 -13.26
CA GLY A 198 -7.91 3.52 -14.40
C GLY A 198 -8.08 2.73 -15.70
N VAL A 199 -7.39 1.61 -15.84
CA VAL A 199 -7.59 0.68 -16.95
C VAL A 199 -8.96 0.00 -16.74
N ARG A 200 -10.00 0.48 -17.42
CA ARG A 200 -11.30 -0.21 -17.49
C ARG A 200 -11.03 -1.62 -18.03
N ARG A 201 -11.18 -2.64 -17.20
CA ARG A 201 -11.45 -3.99 -17.73
C ARG A 201 -12.74 -3.86 -18.54
N PRO A 202 -12.76 -4.23 -19.83
CA PRO A 202 -14.03 -4.41 -20.50
C PRO A 202 -14.84 -5.38 -19.65
N ALA A 203 -16.10 -5.05 -19.39
CA ALA A 203 -17.04 -5.95 -18.74
C ALA A 203 -16.91 -7.30 -19.46
N ALA A 204 -16.73 -8.39 -18.71
CA ALA A 204 -16.66 -9.73 -19.26
C ALA A 204 -17.97 -10.01 -19.99
N VAL A 205 -17.99 -9.72 -21.27
CA VAL A 205 -18.95 -10.30 -22.22
C VAL A 205 -18.51 -11.73 -22.37
N GLY A 206 -19.39 -12.66 -22.01
CA GLY A 206 -19.12 -14.08 -21.94
C GLY A 206 -18.41 -14.60 -23.20
N GLY A 207 -17.37 -15.40 -22.97
CA GLY A 207 -16.77 -16.25 -23.99
C GLY A 207 -15.38 -15.83 -24.43
N GLN A 208 -14.46 -16.73 -24.15
CA GLN A 208 -13.11 -16.88 -24.68
C GLN A 208 -11.98 -16.02 -24.10
N ILE A 209 -11.16 -16.75 -23.36
CA ILE A 209 -9.84 -16.37 -22.91
C ILE A 209 -8.92 -16.17 -24.11
N LEU A 210 -8.56 -14.93 -24.41
CA LEU A 210 -7.38 -14.64 -25.24
C LEU A 210 -6.23 -14.33 -24.29
N LEU A 211 -5.38 -15.33 -24.07
CA LEU A 211 -4.05 -15.18 -23.50
C LEU A 211 -3.23 -14.30 -24.46
N SER A 212 -3.11 -13.02 -24.16
CA SER A 212 -2.09 -12.17 -24.77
C SER A 212 -0.87 -12.18 -23.88
N LEU A 213 0.16 -12.89 -24.34
CA LEU A 213 1.53 -12.80 -23.86
C LEU A 213 1.99 -11.34 -23.92
N ILE A 214 2.42 -10.79 -22.81
CA ILE A 214 3.40 -9.71 -22.81
C ILE A 214 4.68 -10.31 -22.23
N HIS A 215 5.60 -10.59 -23.15
CA HIS A 215 7.03 -10.79 -22.88
C HIS A 215 7.60 -9.48 -22.33
N ILE A 216 8.29 -9.52 -21.25
CA ILE A 216 9.66 -9.17 -20.85
C ILE A 216 9.68 -9.10 -19.33
#